data_0d69a6dc8bbebc5b93075b78905b0c71
#
_entry.id   0d69a6dc8bbebc5b93075b78905b0c71
#
_cell.length_a   1.000
_cell.length_b   1.000
_cell.length_c   1.000
_cell.angle_alpha   90.00
_cell.angle_beta   90.00
_cell.angle_gamma   90.00
#
_symmetry.space_group_name_H-M   'P 1'
#
loop_
_entity.id
_entity.type
_entity.pdbx_description
1 polymer ?
#
loop_
_entity_poly.entity_id
_entity_poly.type
_entity_poly.pdbx_seq_one_letter_code
_entity_poly.pdbx_strand_id
1 'polypeptide(L)'
;NTAYTNLVYNSTAYLSAYDMSLINANSASWNSVYTSFNLLSAPNIQAFTSSGTWTKPASAIRVQVVLIGGGGGGGSGRSGVNGVIRTGGGGGAGGAYQTTVIEGGILSASVLVTVGLGGAGGAGAINANGNAGNPGGNTSFGAYSVANGGTGGVGGIASAQAGVAGGVVSGVGYGVAGGTGGATTTTDGGTGGDSVVSGPGGGGGGTITVANARRRGGDGGSCSSNGLIRAAGGLTTDPLPGNGANGASVVALTRIPGQGGGGGSAQSATVGGAGGNGGAYGAGGGGGGGCEQTFASGTGGTGGDGLAVVITYFI
;
A
#
# COMPACT_ATOMS: atom_id res chain seq x y z
N ASN A 1 10.03 27.83 -82.80
CA ASN A 1 9.79 26.67 -81.93
C ASN A 1 10.97 26.33 -81.04
N THR A 2 12.20 26.64 -81.40
CA THR A 2 13.40 26.39 -80.64
C THR A 2 13.45 27.23 -79.33
N ALA A 3 12.95 28.49 -79.38
CA ALA A 3 12.90 29.38 -78.25
C ALA A 3 11.89 28.90 -77.17
N TYR A 4 10.76 28.32 -77.67
CA TYR A 4 9.74 27.78 -76.72
C TYR A 4 10.20 26.50 -76.03
N THR A 5 10.91 25.63 -76.77
CA THR A 5 11.48 24.39 -76.21
C THR A 5 12.57 24.68 -75.18
N ASN A 6 13.40 25.70 -75.42
CA ASN A 6 14.44 26.12 -74.49
C ASN A 6 13.87 26.76 -73.22
N LEU A 7 12.73 27.48 -73.37
CA LEU A 7 12.06 28.09 -72.17
C LEU A 7 11.43 26.99 -71.26
N VAL A 8 10.80 25.98 -71.92
CA VAL A 8 10.22 24.86 -71.13
C VAL A 8 11.30 24.01 -70.50
N TYR A 9 12.39 23.75 -71.25
CA TYR A 9 13.52 22.96 -70.73
C TYR A 9 14.22 23.66 -69.54
N ASN A 10 14.46 24.97 -69.64
CA ASN A 10 15.05 25.75 -68.57
C ASN A 10 14.11 25.92 -67.35
N SER A 11 12.81 26.07 -67.62
CA SER A 11 11.84 26.17 -66.53
C SER A 11 11.69 24.86 -65.74
N THR A 12 11.70 23.71 -66.46
CA THR A 12 11.64 22.40 -65.81
C THR A 12 12.92 22.09 -64.99
N ALA A 13 14.09 22.42 -65.53
CA ALA A 13 15.36 22.25 -64.81
C ALA A 13 15.44 23.21 -63.62
N TYR A 14 14.94 24.44 -63.78
CA TYR A 14 14.91 25.41 -62.67
C TYR A 14 13.93 25.03 -61.58
N LEU A 15 12.73 24.57 -61.93
CA LEU A 15 11.74 24.06 -60.98
C LEU A 15 12.26 22.82 -60.27
N SER A 16 12.90 21.88 -61.00
CA SER A 16 13.46 20.68 -60.34
C SER A 16 14.60 20.98 -59.41
N ALA A 17 15.49 21.95 -59.75
CA ALA A 17 16.57 22.39 -58.85
C ALA A 17 16.03 23.14 -57.64
N TYR A 18 14.99 23.96 -57.81
CA TYR A 18 14.34 24.66 -56.70
C TYR A 18 13.59 23.70 -55.79
N ASP A 19 12.82 22.77 -56.36
CA ASP A 19 12.11 21.74 -55.63
C ASP A 19 13.06 20.81 -54.87
N MET A 20 14.18 20.43 -55.47
CA MET A 20 15.19 19.63 -54.79
C MET A 20 15.89 20.38 -53.66
N SER A 21 16.10 21.67 -53.79
CA SER A 21 16.67 22.48 -52.71
C SER A 21 15.71 22.63 -51.53
N LEU A 22 14.41 22.81 -51.80
CA LEU A 22 13.37 22.83 -50.77
C LEU A 22 13.19 21.46 -50.08
N ILE A 23 13.21 20.38 -50.86
CA ILE A 23 13.14 19.02 -50.33
C ILE A 23 14.34 18.75 -49.44
N ASN A 24 15.55 19.13 -49.86
CA ASN A 24 16.75 18.94 -49.02
C ASN A 24 16.73 19.80 -47.76
N ALA A 25 16.30 21.07 -47.85
CA ALA A 25 16.17 21.93 -46.69
C ALA A 25 15.12 21.41 -45.67
N ASN A 26 13.97 20.95 -46.19
CA ASN A 26 12.91 20.40 -45.37
C ASN A 26 13.27 18.99 -44.85
N SER A 27 13.96 18.15 -45.61
CA SER A 27 14.37 16.82 -45.15
C SER A 27 15.32 16.88 -43.97
N ALA A 28 16.23 17.85 -43.91
CA ALA A 28 17.10 18.08 -42.77
C ALA A 28 16.28 18.43 -41.50
N SER A 29 15.25 19.28 -41.66
CA SER A 29 14.33 19.65 -40.58
C SER A 29 13.48 18.45 -40.13
N TRP A 30 12.93 17.67 -41.08
CA TRP A 30 12.19 16.45 -40.78
C TRP A 30 13.04 15.39 -40.10
N ASN A 31 14.27 15.19 -40.58
CA ASN A 31 15.22 14.28 -39.95
C ASN A 31 15.60 14.74 -38.56
N SER A 32 15.73 16.04 -38.30
CA SER A 32 15.94 16.61 -36.97
C SER A 32 14.78 16.36 -36.05
N VAL A 33 13.52 16.59 -36.53
CA VAL A 33 12.30 16.28 -35.78
C VAL A 33 12.19 14.79 -35.51
N TYR A 34 12.42 13.94 -36.48
CA TYR A 34 12.39 12.48 -36.36
C TYR A 34 13.44 11.98 -35.35
N THR A 35 14.65 12.53 -35.43
CA THR A 35 15.72 12.21 -34.47
C THR A 35 15.37 12.66 -33.06
N SER A 36 14.80 13.86 -32.93
CA SER A 36 14.31 14.37 -31.62
C SER A 36 13.15 13.53 -31.06
N PHE A 37 12.26 13.03 -31.93
CA PHE A 37 11.17 12.13 -31.52
C PHE A 37 11.70 10.75 -31.09
N ASN A 38 12.70 10.23 -31.76
CA ASN A 38 13.35 8.95 -31.40
C ASN A 38 14.25 9.06 -30.17
N LEU A 39 14.68 10.26 -29.79
CA LEU A 39 15.37 10.52 -28.52
C LEU A 39 14.44 10.56 -27.32
N LEU A 40 13.10 10.60 -27.50
CA LEU A 40 12.13 10.40 -26.45
C LEU A 40 12.13 8.94 -26.03
N SER A 41 13.11 8.56 -25.21
CA SER A 41 13.18 7.22 -24.64
C SER A 41 11.95 6.93 -23.78
N ALA A 42 11.38 5.74 -23.93
CA ALA A 42 10.31 5.30 -23.04
C ALA A 42 10.76 5.40 -21.56
N PRO A 43 9.89 5.79 -20.63
CA PRO A 43 10.25 5.85 -19.22
C PRO A 43 10.73 4.49 -18.73
N ASN A 44 11.82 4.48 -17.95
CA ASN A 44 12.26 3.27 -17.25
C ASN A 44 11.48 3.16 -15.93
N ILE A 45 10.85 2.02 -15.70
CA ILE A 45 10.06 1.76 -14.49
C ILE A 45 10.72 0.63 -13.71
N GLN A 46 11.09 0.90 -12.46
CA GLN A 46 11.64 -0.08 -11.52
C GLN A 46 10.75 -0.17 -10.30
N ALA A 47 10.30 -1.38 -9.97
CA ALA A 47 9.54 -1.67 -8.75
C ALA A 47 10.42 -2.40 -7.75
N PHE A 48 10.44 -1.92 -6.50
CA PHE A 48 11.15 -2.50 -5.37
C PHE A 48 10.14 -3.05 -4.39
N THR A 49 10.06 -4.37 -4.28
CA THR A 49 9.27 -5.10 -3.28
C THR A 49 10.13 -5.51 -2.08
N SER A 50 11.42 -5.24 -2.12
CA SER A 50 12.40 -5.38 -1.05
C SER A 50 13.43 -4.25 -1.18
N SER A 51 14.12 -3.94 -0.09
CA SER A 51 15.15 -2.89 -0.09
C SER A 51 16.27 -3.18 -1.10
N GLY A 52 16.77 -2.13 -1.74
CA GLY A 52 17.79 -2.23 -2.78
C GLY A 52 18.41 -0.87 -3.11
N THR A 53 19.13 -0.81 -4.20
CA THR A 53 19.76 0.44 -4.68
C THR A 53 19.24 0.75 -6.07
N TRP A 54 18.73 1.96 -6.25
CA TRP A 54 18.45 2.52 -7.56
C TRP A 54 19.70 3.24 -8.07
N THR A 55 20.11 2.93 -9.30
CA THR A 55 21.23 3.61 -9.96
C THR A 55 20.68 4.60 -10.99
N LYS A 56 21.11 5.86 -10.88
CA LYS A 56 20.68 6.92 -11.80
C LYS A 56 21.18 6.67 -13.21
N PRO A 57 20.32 6.50 -14.22
CA PRO A 57 20.73 6.49 -15.62
C PRO A 57 21.38 7.84 -16.01
N ALA A 58 22.39 7.81 -16.87
CA ALA A 58 23.17 9.00 -17.24
C ALA A 58 22.32 10.12 -17.87
N SER A 59 21.27 9.75 -18.66
CA SER A 59 20.37 10.69 -19.35
C SER A 59 19.08 10.98 -18.58
N ALA A 60 18.99 10.63 -17.29
CA ALA A 60 17.82 10.90 -16.47
C ALA A 60 17.63 12.39 -16.23
N ILE A 61 16.54 12.96 -16.73
CA ILE A 61 16.19 14.38 -16.52
C ILE A 61 15.26 14.57 -15.34
N ARG A 62 14.36 13.61 -15.11
CA ARG A 62 13.35 13.67 -14.06
C ARG A 62 13.00 12.26 -13.58
N VAL A 63 12.78 12.12 -12.29
CA VAL A 63 12.40 10.86 -11.66
C VAL A 63 11.12 11.08 -10.85
N GLN A 64 10.09 10.29 -11.12
CA GLN A 64 8.91 10.21 -10.27
C GLN A 64 9.05 8.99 -9.36
N VAL A 65 8.90 9.21 -8.08
CA VAL A 65 8.95 8.16 -7.05
C VAL A 65 7.59 8.00 -6.44
N VAL A 66 7.10 6.77 -6.37
CA VAL A 66 5.85 6.39 -5.69
C VAL A 66 6.22 5.43 -4.57
N LEU A 67 5.86 5.77 -3.34
CA LEU A 67 6.16 5.00 -2.14
C LEU A 67 4.88 4.63 -1.41
N ILE A 68 4.82 3.41 -0.89
CA ILE A 68 3.79 2.95 0.04
C ILE A 68 4.53 2.39 1.26
N GLY A 69 4.25 2.91 2.46
CA GLY A 69 4.80 2.41 3.72
C GLY A 69 4.24 1.04 4.06
N GLY A 70 4.93 0.25 4.91
CA GLY A 70 4.41 -1.01 5.42
C GLY A 70 3.17 -0.81 6.29
N GLY A 71 2.20 -1.73 6.26
CA GLY A 71 1.05 -1.72 7.15
C GLY A 71 1.40 -2.16 8.56
N GLY A 72 0.69 -1.68 9.60
CA GLY A 72 0.84 -2.14 10.97
C GLY A 72 0.21 -3.53 11.18
N GLY A 73 0.75 -4.32 12.11
CA GLY A 73 0.15 -5.58 12.55
C GLY A 73 -1.06 -5.33 13.46
N GLY A 74 -2.05 -6.23 13.46
CA GLY A 74 -3.17 -6.19 14.39
C GLY A 74 -2.76 -6.58 15.81
N GLY A 75 -3.48 -6.10 16.84
CA GLY A 75 -3.31 -6.53 18.23
C GLY A 75 -3.97 -7.90 18.47
N SER A 76 -3.55 -8.63 19.52
CA SER A 76 -4.24 -9.83 19.96
C SER A 76 -5.43 -9.50 20.87
N GLY A 77 -6.38 -10.44 20.99
CA GLY A 77 -7.48 -10.31 21.90
C GLY A 77 -7.08 -10.46 23.37
N ARG A 78 -7.98 -10.12 24.30
CA ARG A 78 -7.89 -10.42 25.73
C ARG A 78 -8.40 -11.83 26.02
N SER A 79 -7.68 -12.55 26.90
CA SER A 79 -8.16 -13.74 27.59
C SER A 79 -8.49 -13.40 29.04
N GLY A 80 -9.64 -13.83 29.56
CA GLY A 80 -10.03 -13.47 30.92
C GLY A 80 -11.25 -14.21 31.45
N VAL A 81 -11.55 -13.96 32.73
CA VAL A 81 -12.62 -14.63 33.48
C VAL A 81 -14.00 -14.29 32.95
N ASN A 82 -14.98 -15.19 33.22
CA ASN A 82 -16.38 -14.95 32.91
C ASN A 82 -16.93 -13.75 33.70
N GLY A 83 -17.95 -13.08 33.16
CA GLY A 83 -18.54 -11.89 33.77
C GLY A 83 -17.76 -10.58 33.57
N VAL A 84 -16.60 -10.63 32.91
CA VAL A 84 -15.80 -9.46 32.50
C VAL A 84 -15.72 -9.37 30.99
N ILE A 85 -15.72 -8.16 30.44
CA ILE A 85 -15.53 -7.92 29.01
C ILE A 85 -14.13 -8.42 28.59
N ARG A 86 -14.07 -9.16 27.50
CA ARG A 86 -12.84 -9.62 26.88
C ARG A 86 -12.84 -9.15 25.43
N THR A 87 -12.34 -7.92 25.22
CA THR A 87 -12.34 -7.35 23.88
C THR A 87 -11.36 -8.08 22.96
N GLY A 88 -11.68 -8.13 21.68
CA GLY A 88 -10.68 -8.44 20.66
C GLY A 88 -9.59 -7.38 20.62
N GLY A 89 -8.51 -7.64 19.89
CA GLY A 89 -7.48 -6.67 19.59
C GLY A 89 -7.94 -5.68 18.49
N GLY A 90 -7.34 -4.51 18.46
CA GLY A 90 -7.55 -3.55 17.39
C GLY A 90 -6.87 -4.02 16.10
N GLY A 91 -7.41 -3.65 14.95
CA GLY A 91 -6.73 -3.82 13.67
C GLY A 91 -5.51 -2.89 13.56
N GLY A 92 -4.51 -3.30 12.83
CA GLY A 92 -3.37 -2.47 12.45
C GLY A 92 -3.79 -1.42 11.41
N ALA A 93 -3.11 -0.28 11.42
CA ALA A 93 -3.38 0.78 10.45
C ALA A 93 -2.62 0.55 9.13
N GLY A 94 -3.11 1.12 8.05
CA GLY A 94 -2.42 1.10 6.77
C GLY A 94 -1.21 2.02 6.71
N GLY A 95 -0.25 1.72 5.85
CA GLY A 95 0.89 2.57 5.53
C GLY A 95 0.49 3.76 4.65
N ALA A 96 1.22 4.87 4.75
CA ALA A 96 1.02 6.05 3.94
C ALA A 96 1.41 5.81 2.48
N TYR A 97 0.80 6.59 1.58
CA TYR A 97 1.21 6.75 0.18
C TYR A 97 1.91 8.09 0.01
N GLN A 98 2.99 8.11 -0.74
CA GLN A 98 3.73 9.33 -1.08
C GLN A 98 4.17 9.27 -2.55
N THR A 99 3.96 10.35 -3.31
CA THR A 99 4.55 10.51 -4.64
C THR A 99 5.32 11.82 -4.71
N THR A 100 6.51 11.76 -5.29
CA THR A 100 7.42 12.91 -5.40
C THR A 100 8.03 12.90 -6.79
N VAL A 101 8.13 14.09 -7.40
CA VAL A 101 8.87 14.29 -8.66
C VAL A 101 10.16 15.03 -8.35
N ILE A 102 11.28 14.51 -8.83
CA ILE A 102 12.62 14.99 -8.50
C ILE A 102 13.39 15.22 -9.81
N GLU A 103 14.03 16.36 -9.93
CA GLU A 103 14.89 16.66 -11.08
C GLU A 103 16.15 15.79 -11.04
N GLY A 104 16.51 15.19 -12.19
CA GLY A 104 17.64 14.27 -12.30
C GLY A 104 18.99 14.88 -11.88
N GLY A 105 19.14 16.20 -12.06
CA GLY A 105 20.37 16.93 -11.70
C GLY A 105 20.66 16.98 -10.20
N ILE A 106 19.64 16.89 -9.33
CA ILE A 106 19.85 16.92 -7.88
C ILE A 106 19.99 15.54 -7.25
N LEU A 107 19.72 14.47 -8.02
CA LEU A 107 19.85 13.09 -7.54
C LEU A 107 21.28 12.61 -7.57
N SER A 108 21.70 11.91 -6.52
CA SER A 108 22.96 11.17 -6.47
C SER A 108 23.02 10.09 -7.55
N ALA A 109 24.23 9.66 -7.94
CA ALA A 109 24.43 8.60 -8.92
C ALA A 109 23.79 7.26 -8.49
N SER A 110 23.66 7.03 -7.20
CA SER A 110 22.91 5.92 -6.63
C SER A 110 22.09 6.39 -5.42
N VAL A 111 20.90 5.83 -5.23
CA VAL A 111 20.01 6.12 -4.11
C VAL A 111 19.58 4.82 -3.47
N LEU A 112 19.73 4.70 -2.15
CA LEU A 112 19.20 3.58 -1.38
C LEU A 112 17.67 3.65 -1.37
N VAL A 113 17.04 2.56 -1.78
CA VAL A 113 15.59 2.36 -1.66
C VAL A 113 15.35 1.43 -0.48
N THR A 114 14.69 1.94 0.55
CA THR A 114 14.25 1.12 1.69
C THR A 114 12.78 0.79 1.49
N VAL A 115 12.43 -0.48 1.55
CA VAL A 115 11.03 -0.94 1.56
C VAL A 115 10.69 -1.36 2.97
N GLY A 116 9.68 -0.70 3.56
CA GLY A 116 9.22 -0.96 4.92
C GLY A 116 8.53 -2.32 5.01
N LEU A 117 8.92 -3.15 5.97
CA LEU A 117 8.24 -4.42 6.24
C LEU A 117 6.89 -4.18 6.93
N GLY A 118 5.95 -5.07 6.73
CA GLY A 118 4.72 -5.11 7.50
C GLY A 118 4.99 -5.40 8.97
N GLY A 119 4.22 -4.77 9.86
CA GLY A 119 4.31 -5.00 11.30
C GLY A 119 3.81 -6.39 11.68
N ALA A 120 4.50 -7.06 12.59
CA ALA A 120 4.04 -8.34 13.13
C ALA A 120 2.77 -8.18 13.97
N GLY A 121 1.85 -9.13 13.91
CA GLY A 121 0.67 -9.17 14.76
C GLY A 121 1.02 -9.47 16.23
N GLY A 122 0.20 -8.99 17.16
CA GLY A 122 0.32 -9.28 18.60
C GLY A 122 0.11 -10.77 18.87
N ALA A 123 0.98 -11.36 19.69
CA ALA A 123 0.85 -12.75 20.13
C ALA A 123 -0.37 -12.94 21.04
N GLY A 124 -1.08 -14.05 20.93
CA GLY A 124 -2.20 -14.40 21.81
C GLY A 124 -1.79 -14.44 23.27
N ALA A 125 -2.69 -14.06 24.17
CA ALA A 125 -2.50 -14.02 25.61
C ALA A 125 -3.39 -15.06 26.31
N ILE A 126 -2.97 -15.57 27.47
CA ILE A 126 -3.75 -16.46 28.34
C ILE A 126 -3.95 -15.77 29.70
N ASN A 127 -5.22 -15.66 30.11
CA ASN A 127 -5.61 -15.01 31.37
C ASN A 127 -4.99 -13.61 31.54
N ALA A 128 -4.90 -12.83 30.49
CA ALA A 128 -4.25 -11.52 30.43
C ALA A 128 -4.84 -10.63 29.36
N ASN A 129 -4.49 -9.35 29.40
CA ASN A 129 -4.74 -8.43 28.31
C ASN A 129 -3.98 -8.89 27.04
N GLY A 130 -4.53 -8.55 25.89
CA GLY A 130 -3.89 -8.81 24.62
C GLY A 130 -2.62 -7.97 24.42
N ASN A 131 -1.77 -8.42 23.51
CA ASN A 131 -0.56 -7.74 23.10
C ASN A 131 -0.83 -6.83 21.90
N ALA A 132 -0.22 -5.66 21.87
CA ALA A 132 -0.26 -4.79 20.71
C ALA A 132 0.47 -5.43 19.49
N GLY A 133 0.01 -5.13 18.29
CA GLY A 133 0.78 -5.40 17.08
C GLY A 133 1.92 -4.39 16.91
N ASN A 134 2.90 -4.75 16.10
CA ASN A 134 4.02 -3.87 15.79
C ASN A 134 3.65 -2.87 14.69
N PRO A 135 4.23 -1.66 14.67
CA PRO A 135 4.10 -0.75 13.55
C PRO A 135 4.76 -1.33 12.29
N GLY A 136 4.27 -0.92 11.13
CA GLY A 136 4.95 -1.15 9.86
C GLY A 136 6.17 -0.25 9.69
N GLY A 137 7.09 -0.67 8.85
CA GLY A 137 8.31 0.08 8.51
C GLY A 137 8.03 1.20 7.51
N ASN A 138 8.88 2.23 7.52
CA ASN A 138 8.85 3.29 6.52
C ASN A 138 9.45 2.81 5.20
N THR A 139 8.84 3.24 4.07
CA THR A 139 9.43 3.09 2.74
C THR A 139 10.04 4.41 2.32
N SER A 140 11.29 4.40 1.81
CA SER A 140 11.99 5.62 1.45
C SER A 140 12.80 5.50 0.18
N PHE A 141 12.97 6.62 -0.51
CA PHE A 141 13.93 6.82 -1.60
C PHE A 141 15.02 7.76 -1.11
N GLY A 142 16.05 7.20 -0.48
CA GLY A 142 17.09 7.97 0.21
C GLY A 142 16.50 8.96 1.21
N ALA A 143 17.05 10.17 1.21
CA ALA A 143 16.52 11.31 1.97
C ALA A 143 15.52 12.15 1.17
N TYR A 144 15.23 11.78 -0.08
CA TYR A 144 14.42 12.60 -0.99
C TYR A 144 12.91 12.44 -0.76
N SER A 145 12.46 11.24 -0.35
CA SER A 145 11.03 10.97 -0.14
C SER A 145 10.83 9.82 0.84
N VAL A 146 9.81 9.93 1.71
CA VAL A 146 9.46 8.91 2.71
C VAL A 146 7.95 8.75 2.79
N ALA A 147 7.47 7.51 2.78
CA ALA A 147 6.12 7.12 3.16
C ALA A 147 6.19 6.34 4.48
N ASN A 148 5.55 6.85 5.52
CA ASN A 148 5.62 6.22 6.84
C ASN A 148 4.75 4.96 6.91
N GLY A 149 5.18 4.01 7.72
CA GLY A 149 4.42 2.81 8.02
C GLY A 149 3.18 3.10 8.87
N GLY A 150 2.22 2.18 8.85
CA GLY A 150 1.03 2.20 9.69
C GLY A 150 1.34 1.83 11.14
N THR A 151 0.59 2.36 12.09
CA THR A 151 0.73 2.00 13.51
C THR A 151 0.16 0.60 13.77
N GLY A 152 0.74 -0.11 14.75
CA GLY A 152 0.22 -1.40 15.19
C GLY A 152 -1.12 -1.27 15.93
N GLY A 153 -1.98 -2.27 15.81
CA GLY A 153 -3.25 -2.36 16.52
C GLY A 153 -3.03 -2.55 18.03
N VAL A 154 -3.92 -1.99 18.84
CA VAL A 154 -3.87 -2.14 20.30
C VAL A 154 -4.28 -3.54 20.73
N GLY A 155 -3.71 -4.05 21.83
CA GLY A 155 -4.15 -5.31 22.44
C GLY A 155 -5.53 -5.17 23.10
N GLY A 156 -6.31 -6.24 23.11
CA GLY A 156 -7.62 -6.30 23.78
C GLY A 156 -7.48 -6.14 25.29
N ILE A 157 -8.42 -5.40 25.92
CA ILE A 157 -8.49 -5.19 27.38
C ILE A 157 -9.93 -5.38 27.88
N ALA A 158 -10.20 -5.04 29.15
CA ALA A 158 -11.54 -5.14 29.73
C ALA A 158 -12.50 -4.01 29.33
N SER A 159 -12.13 -3.14 28.38
CA SER A 159 -12.95 -2.03 27.88
C SER A 159 -12.71 -1.81 26.39
N ALA A 160 -13.63 -1.11 25.72
CA ALA A 160 -13.44 -0.72 24.31
C ALA A 160 -12.31 0.31 24.15
N GLN A 161 -11.63 0.26 23.02
CA GLN A 161 -10.61 1.22 22.63
C GLN A 161 -10.84 1.70 21.19
N ALA A 162 -10.47 2.95 20.92
CA ALA A 162 -10.52 3.51 19.56
C ALA A 162 -9.57 2.77 18.59
N GLY A 163 -9.86 2.84 17.31
CA GLY A 163 -8.93 2.41 16.27
C GLY A 163 -7.65 3.26 16.27
N VAL A 164 -6.59 2.68 15.78
CA VAL A 164 -5.29 3.37 15.70
C VAL A 164 -5.14 4.17 14.42
N ALA A 165 -4.38 5.27 14.47
CA ALA A 165 -4.18 6.16 13.33
C ALA A 165 -3.38 5.47 12.22
N GLY A 166 -3.72 5.80 10.96
CA GLY A 166 -2.95 5.39 9.79
C GLY A 166 -1.56 6.01 9.74
N GLY A 167 -0.70 5.49 8.89
CA GLY A 167 0.61 6.06 8.61
C GLY A 167 0.48 7.50 8.10
N VAL A 168 1.29 8.41 8.64
CA VAL A 168 1.29 9.82 8.22
C VAL A 168 2.23 10.04 7.05
N VAL A 169 1.94 11.05 6.23
CA VAL A 169 2.84 11.46 5.15
C VAL A 169 3.93 12.37 5.68
N SER A 170 5.13 12.26 5.08
CA SER A 170 6.24 13.17 5.36
C SER A 170 7.06 13.38 4.09
N GLY A 171 7.63 14.57 3.94
CA GLY A 171 8.43 14.95 2.77
C GLY A 171 7.70 15.85 1.79
N VAL A 172 8.35 16.12 0.65
CA VAL A 172 7.85 16.99 -0.43
C VAL A 172 7.12 16.14 -1.48
N GLY A 173 5.94 16.58 -1.89
CA GLY A 173 5.13 15.92 -2.91
C GLY A 173 3.68 15.70 -2.47
N TYR A 174 2.92 14.96 -3.29
CA TYR A 174 1.55 14.58 -2.94
C TYR A 174 1.57 13.32 -2.06
N GLY A 175 0.88 13.35 -0.92
CA GLY A 175 0.79 12.22 -0.02
C GLY A 175 -0.62 12.02 0.55
N VAL A 176 -0.95 10.78 0.87
CA VAL A 176 -2.21 10.39 1.52
C VAL A 176 -1.89 9.52 2.72
N ALA A 177 -2.48 9.86 3.87
CA ALA A 177 -2.36 9.04 5.09
C ALA A 177 -2.97 7.66 4.90
N GLY A 178 -2.45 6.65 5.62
CA GLY A 178 -3.00 5.31 5.63
C GLY A 178 -4.39 5.25 6.28
N GLY A 179 -5.18 4.22 5.96
CA GLY A 179 -6.45 3.95 6.61
C GLY A 179 -6.28 3.59 8.10
N THR A 180 -7.23 3.99 8.93
CA THR A 180 -7.22 3.68 10.38
C THR A 180 -7.45 2.19 10.62
N GLY A 181 -6.86 1.64 11.69
CA GLY A 181 -7.18 0.29 12.17
C GLY A 181 -8.57 0.22 12.78
N GLY A 182 -9.23 -0.93 12.69
CA GLY A 182 -10.52 -1.17 13.33
C GLY A 182 -10.44 -1.10 14.86
N ALA A 183 -11.43 -0.50 15.50
CA ALA A 183 -11.51 -0.36 16.94
C ALA A 183 -11.74 -1.71 17.67
N THR A 184 -11.31 -1.81 18.92
CA THR A 184 -11.83 -2.82 19.86
C THR A 184 -13.17 -2.32 20.39
N THR A 185 -14.21 -3.12 20.30
CA THR A 185 -15.57 -2.70 20.70
C THR A 185 -16.13 -3.65 21.76
N THR A 186 -17.24 -3.27 22.39
CA THR A 186 -18.02 -4.16 23.28
C THR A 186 -19.05 -4.99 22.50
N THR A 187 -19.09 -4.86 21.20
CA THR A 187 -19.96 -5.57 20.24
C THR A 187 -19.09 -6.31 19.21
N ASP A 188 -19.51 -6.35 17.96
CA ASP A 188 -18.67 -6.86 16.87
C ASP A 188 -17.40 -6.00 16.69
N GLY A 189 -16.34 -6.58 16.18
CA GLY A 189 -15.11 -5.85 15.90
C GLY A 189 -15.35 -4.68 14.95
N GLY A 190 -14.64 -3.56 15.16
CA GLY A 190 -14.73 -2.40 14.29
C GLY A 190 -14.15 -2.68 12.90
N THR A 191 -14.77 -2.14 11.85
CA THR A 191 -14.25 -2.22 10.49
C THR A 191 -12.97 -1.39 10.33
N GLY A 192 -12.01 -1.88 9.58
CA GLY A 192 -10.82 -1.12 9.20
C GLY A 192 -11.17 0.05 8.29
N GLY A 193 -10.42 1.15 8.41
CA GLY A 193 -10.60 2.34 7.59
C GLY A 193 -10.24 2.10 6.12
N ASP A 194 -11.08 2.60 5.23
CA ASP A 194 -10.82 2.59 3.79
C ASP A 194 -9.77 3.64 3.40
N SER A 195 -9.20 3.45 2.25
CA SER A 195 -8.31 4.42 1.61
C SER A 195 -8.58 4.52 0.11
N VAL A 196 -8.01 5.52 -0.55
CA VAL A 196 -8.09 5.67 -2.02
C VAL A 196 -6.87 5.09 -2.70
N VAL A 197 -5.67 5.44 -2.23
CA VAL A 197 -4.38 5.04 -2.81
C VAL A 197 -3.35 4.60 -1.77
N SER A 198 -3.60 4.87 -0.48
CA SER A 198 -2.74 4.45 0.64
C SER A 198 -3.20 3.09 1.19
N GLY A 199 -2.42 2.46 2.06
CA GLY A 199 -2.80 1.21 2.69
C GLY A 199 -4.11 1.35 3.51
N PRO A 200 -5.13 0.50 3.32
CA PRO A 200 -6.30 0.44 4.18
C PRO A 200 -5.97 -0.23 5.51
N GLY A 201 -6.77 0.06 6.55
CA GLY A 201 -6.61 -0.53 7.87
C GLY A 201 -7.18 -1.95 7.98
N GLY A 202 -6.69 -2.74 8.94
CA GLY A 202 -7.26 -4.04 9.30
C GLY A 202 -8.52 -3.89 10.18
N GLY A 203 -9.40 -4.89 10.18
CA GLY A 203 -10.57 -4.96 11.05
C GLY A 203 -10.21 -5.32 12.48
N GLY A 204 -10.98 -4.84 13.47
CA GLY A 204 -10.82 -5.21 14.88
C GLY A 204 -11.33 -6.62 15.20
N GLY A 205 -10.77 -7.28 16.21
CA GLY A 205 -11.22 -8.59 16.68
C GLY A 205 -12.58 -8.54 17.40
N GLY A 206 -13.28 -9.66 17.43
CA GLY A 206 -14.55 -9.82 18.13
C GLY A 206 -14.38 -9.88 19.65
N THR A 207 -15.41 -9.50 20.38
CA THR A 207 -15.46 -9.37 21.84
C THR A 207 -16.34 -10.44 22.47
N ILE A 208 -16.02 -10.87 23.70
CA ILE A 208 -16.98 -11.55 24.58
C ILE A 208 -17.51 -10.52 25.57
N THR A 209 -18.85 -10.40 25.63
CA THR A 209 -19.52 -9.45 26.52
C THR A 209 -19.54 -9.96 27.98
N VAL A 210 -19.97 -9.11 28.94
CA VAL A 210 -20.17 -9.52 30.35
C VAL A 210 -21.17 -10.69 30.48
N ALA A 211 -22.16 -10.77 29.59
CA ALA A 211 -23.13 -11.87 29.52
C ALA A 211 -22.60 -13.10 28.75
N ASN A 212 -21.30 -13.19 28.50
CA ASN A 212 -20.63 -14.23 27.75
C ASN A 212 -21.11 -14.40 26.29
N ALA A 213 -21.79 -13.40 25.73
CA ALA A 213 -22.11 -13.42 24.30
C ALA A 213 -20.88 -13.15 23.46
N ARG A 214 -20.63 -14.04 22.49
CA ARG A 214 -19.52 -13.96 21.53
C ARG A 214 -19.89 -13.06 20.37
N ARG A 215 -18.91 -12.33 19.86
CA ARG A 215 -19.07 -11.39 18.76
C ARG A 215 -18.10 -11.69 17.62
N ARG A 216 -18.52 -11.36 16.40
CA ARG A 216 -17.71 -11.52 15.18
C ARG A 216 -16.55 -10.50 15.14
N GLY A 217 -15.52 -10.78 14.36
CA GLY A 217 -14.50 -9.81 13.98
C GLY A 217 -15.06 -8.80 12.98
N GLY A 218 -14.43 -7.62 12.92
CA GLY A 218 -14.72 -6.59 11.93
C GLY A 218 -14.09 -6.90 10.56
N ASP A 219 -14.68 -6.37 9.51
CA ASP A 219 -14.12 -6.49 8.17
C ASP A 219 -12.86 -5.61 8.02
N GLY A 220 -11.92 -6.01 7.19
CA GLY A 220 -10.79 -5.18 6.80
C GLY A 220 -11.22 -4.00 5.94
N GLY A 221 -10.43 -2.91 5.93
CA GLY A 221 -10.64 -1.79 5.03
C GLY A 221 -10.38 -2.15 3.57
N SER A 222 -10.95 -1.39 2.64
CA SER A 222 -10.73 -1.52 1.21
C SER A 222 -9.92 -0.34 0.65
N CYS A 223 -9.22 -0.58 -0.45
CA CYS A 223 -8.69 0.50 -1.28
C CYS A 223 -9.63 0.71 -2.46
N SER A 224 -10.31 1.85 -2.52
CA SER A 224 -11.35 2.11 -3.52
C SER A 224 -10.84 2.13 -4.96
N SER A 225 -9.55 2.38 -5.17
CA SER A 225 -8.93 2.38 -6.51
C SER A 225 -8.68 0.98 -7.08
N ASN A 226 -8.77 -0.10 -6.30
CA ASN A 226 -8.55 -1.47 -6.79
C ASN A 226 -9.82 -2.27 -7.03
N GLY A 227 -10.99 -1.77 -6.60
CA GLY A 227 -12.29 -2.44 -6.80
C GLY A 227 -12.47 -3.77 -6.06
N LEU A 228 -11.54 -4.13 -5.15
CA LEU A 228 -11.59 -5.38 -4.40
C LEU A 228 -12.63 -5.31 -3.27
N ILE A 229 -13.23 -6.45 -2.93
CA ILE A 229 -14.19 -6.57 -1.82
C ILE A 229 -13.39 -6.67 -0.51
N ARG A 230 -13.89 -6.07 0.58
CA ARG A 230 -13.28 -6.13 1.91
C ARG A 230 -13.02 -7.56 2.38
N ALA A 231 -11.88 -7.78 3.07
CA ALA A 231 -11.62 -9.04 3.73
C ALA A 231 -12.57 -9.22 4.92
N ALA A 232 -13.35 -10.30 4.91
CA ALA A 232 -14.37 -10.53 5.91
C ALA A 232 -13.78 -10.79 7.31
N GLY A 233 -14.45 -10.26 8.34
CA GLY A 233 -14.19 -10.62 9.73
C GLY A 233 -14.64 -12.05 10.03
N GLY A 234 -13.97 -12.70 11.00
CA GLY A 234 -14.29 -14.05 11.44
C GLY A 234 -15.69 -14.16 12.07
N LEU A 235 -16.42 -15.19 11.72
CA LEU A 235 -17.77 -15.47 12.25
C LEU A 235 -17.70 -16.26 13.55
N THR A 236 -18.71 -16.10 14.42
CA THR A 236 -18.84 -16.82 15.69
C THR A 236 -19.51 -18.19 15.50
N THR A 237 -18.93 -19.07 14.69
CA THR A 237 -19.45 -20.41 14.47
C THR A 237 -18.90 -21.38 15.53
N ASP A 238 -19.78 -22.16 16.20
CA ASP A 238 -19.36 -23.24 17.10
C ASP A 238 -19.11 -24.54 16.32
N PRO A 239 -18.13 -25.36 16.76
CA PRO A 239 -17.17 -25.16 17.87
C PRO A 239 -15.86 -24.49 17.44
N LEU A 240 -15.69 -24.10 16.17
CA LEU A 240 -14.41 -23.63 15.62
C LEU A 240 -14.25 -22.11 15.71
N PRO A 241 -13.04 -21.61 16.01
CA PRO A 241 -12.77 -20.18 15.96
C PRO A 241 -12.87 -19.67 14.51
N GLY A 242 -13.67 -18.62 14.30
CA GLY A 242 -13.71 -17.93 13.02
C GLY A 242 -12.51 -16.99 12.89
N ASN A 243 -11.54 -17.36 12.08
CA ASN A 243 -10.43 -16.47 11.74
C ASN A 243 -10.90 -15.37 10.78
N GLY A 244 -10.30 -14.21 10.87
CA GLY A 244 -10.45 -13.17 9.87
C GLY A 244 -9.84 -13.60 8.53
N ALA A 245 -10.45 -13.20 7.44
CA ALA A 245 -9.90 -13.45 6.10
C ALA A 245 -8.65 -12.57 5.87
N ASN A 246 -7.69 -13.10 5.15
CA ASN A 246 -6.54 -12.30 4.70
C ASN A 246 -7.01 -11.24 3.67
N GLY A 247 -6.40 -10.08 3.71
CA GLY A 247 -6.55 -9.07 2.67
C GLY A 247 -5.99 -9.56 1.34
N ALA A 248 -6.70 -9.29 0.25
CA ALA A 248 -6.21 -9.60 -1.08
C ALA A 248 -5.02 -8.72 -1.44
N SER A 249 -4.01 -9.31 -2.04
CA SER A 249 -2.82 -8.62 -2.55
C SER A 249 -2.99 -8.20 -4.00
N VAL A 250 -2.22 -7.20 -4.42
CA VAL A 250 -2.18 -6.67 -5.79
C VAL A 250 -0.76 -6.79 -6.35
N VAL A 251 -0.61 -6.62 -7.67
CA VAL A 251 0.73 -6.65 -8.30
C VAL A 251 1.45 -5.31 -8.16
N ALA A 252 2.78 -5.34 -8.00
CA ALA A 252 3.61 -4.16 -7.71
C ALA A 252 3.45 -3.00 -8.72
N LEU A 253 3.29 -3.31 -9.99
CA LEU A 253 3.19 -2.29 -11.04
C LEU A 253 1.85 -1.52 -11.05
N THR A 254 0.82 -1.98 -10.34
CA THR A 254 -0.43 -1.23 -10.18
C THR A 254 -0.26 0.02 -9.33
N ARG A 255 0.78 0.06 -8.48
CA ARG A 255 1.07 1.15 -7.53
C ARG A 255 -0.10 1.46 -6.58
N ILE A 256 -0.92 0.44 -6.32
CA ILE A 256 -2.12 0.50 -5.49
C ILE A 256 -1.94 -0.51 -4.35
N PRO A 257 -2.34 -0.20 -3.11
CA PRO A 257 -2.26 -1.13 -2.00
C PRO A 257 -3.27 -2.28 -2.11
N GLY A 258 -2.97 -3.38 -1.38
CA GLY A 258 -3.91 -4.47 -1.16
C GLY A 258 -5.01 -4.07 -0.17
N GLN A 259 -5.73 -5.07 0.36
CA GLN A 259 -6.80 -4.88 1.34
C GLN A 259 -6.32 -5.12 2.77
N GLY A 260 -6.97 -4.47 3.75
CA GLY A 260 -6.79 -4.77 5.16
C GLY A 260 -7.25 -6.19 5.50
N GLY A 261 -6.59 -6.86 6.45
CA GLY A 261 -7.02 -8.15 6.98
C GLY A 261 -8.28 -8.02 7.84
N GLY A 262 -9.18 -9.00 7.80
CA GLY A 262 -10.36 -9.06 8.68
C GLY A 262 -9.96 -9.44 10.12
N GLY A 263 -10.73 -8.99 11.12
CA GLY A 263 -10.56 -9.37 12.52
C GLY A 263 -11.02 -10.82 12.80
N GLY A 264 -10.41 -11.49 13.78
CA GLY A 264 -10.85 -12.82 14.26
C GLY A 264 -12.06 -12.74 15.19
N SER A 265 -12.87 -13.80 15.27
CA SER A 265 -14.03 -13.86 16.16
C SER A 265 -13.68 -14.18 17.61
N ALA A 266 -14.52 -13.77 18.54
CA ALA A 266 -14.44 -14.17 19.94
C ALA A 266 -14.91 -15.62 20.14
N GLN A 267 -14.28 -16.35 21.11
CA GLN A 267 -14.63 -17.74 21.46
C GLN A 267 -14.66 -17.96 22.99
N SER A 268 -15.59 -18.76 23.45
CA SER A 268 -15.76 -19.05 24.87
C SER A 268 -15.26 -20.44 25.29
N ALA A 269 -15.09 -21.37 24.35
CA ALA A 269 -14.74 -22.76 24.65
C ALA A 269 -13.48 -23.25 23.91
N THR A 270 -12.82 -22.39 23.18
CA THR A 270 -11.60 -22.65 22.43
C THR A 270 -10.74 -21.40 22.36
N VAL A 271 -9.61 -21.46 21.68
CA VAL A 271 -8.77 -20.30 21.35
C VAL A 271 -9.56 -19.24 20.59
N GLY A 272 -9.28 -17.97 20.80
CA GLY A 272 -9.87 -16.87 20.01
C GLY A 272 -9.46 -16.98 18.55
N GLY A 273 -10.33 -16.53 17.63
CA GLY A 273 -10.02 -16.49 16.21
C GLY A 273 -8.86 -15.54 15.90
N ALA A 274 -7.93 -15.96 15.05
CA ALA A 274 -6.83 -15.10 14.62
C ALA A 274 -7.31 -14.00 13.65
N GLY A 275 -6.70 -12.85 13.70
CA GLY A 275 -6.86 -11.81 12.69
C GLY A 275 -6.20 -12.23 11.36
N GLY A 276 -6.78 -11.84 10.24
CA GLY A 276 -6.24 -12.03 8.91
C GLY A 276 -5.08 -11.09 8.61
N ASN A 277 -4.16 -11.52 7.78
CA ASN A 277 -3.02 -10.68 7.34
C ASN A 277 -3.50 -9.58 6.39
N GLY A 278 -2.85 -8.43 6.42
CA GLY A 278 -3.01 -7.39 5.42
C GLY A 278 -2.42 -7.83 4.07
N GLY A 279 -3.06 -7.42 2.98
CA GLY A 279 -2.57 -7.65 1.62
C GLY A 279 -1.38 -6.76 1.27
N ALA A 280 -0.55 -7.19 0.34
CA ALA A 280 0.49 -6.32 -0.26
C ALA A 280 -0.22 -5.27 -1.13
N TYR A 281 0.12 -4.00 -1.07
CA TYR A 281 1.17 -3.39 -0.29
C TYR A 281 0.57 -2.47 0.77
N GLY A 282 1.22 -2.38 1.94
CA GLY A 282 0.93 -1.38 2.95
C GLY A 282 -0.37 -1.56 3.73
N ALA A 283 -1.13 -2.61 3.53
CA ALA A 283 -2.39 -2.82 4.23
C ALA A 283 -2.21 -3.30 5.68
N GLY A 284 -3.07 -2.85 6.61
CA GLY A 284 -3.03 -3.24 8.01
C GLY A 284 -3.53 -4.67 8.25
N GLY A 285 -2.95 -5.37 9.24
CA GLY A 285 -3.41 -6.70 9.71
C GLY A 285 -4.62 -6.61 10.62
N GLY A 286 -5.50 -7.62 10.62
CA GLY A 286 -6.68 -7.69 11.47
C GLY A 286 -6.36 -8.01 12.94
N GLY A 287 -7.19 -7.56 13.87
CA GLY A 287 -7.09 -7.87 15.31
C GLY A 287 -7.57 -9.30 15.63
N GLY A 288 -6.98 -9.93 16.66
CA GLY A 288 -7.40 -11.24 17.17
C GLY A 288 -8.62 -11.18 18.08
N GLY A 289 -9.43 -12.23 18.11
CA GLY A 289 -10.63 -12.31 18.96
C GLY A 289 -10.32 -12.57 20.43
N GLY A 290 -11.20 -12.07 21.31
CA GLY A 290 -11.18 -12.36 22.76
C GLY A 290 -11.57 -13.80 23.09
N CYS A 291 -11.15 -14.32 24.26
CA CYS A 291 -11.54 -15.65 24.71
C CYS A 291 -11.63 -15.78 26.24
N GLU A 292 -12.05 -16.97 26.72
CA GLU A 292 -12.03 -17.30 28.15
C GLU A 292 -10.61 -17.56 28.64
N GLN A 293 -10.44 -17.40 29.99
CA GLN A 293 -9.13 -17.42 30.66
C GLN A 293 -8.31 -18.69 30.47
N THR A 294 -8.94 -19.84 30.17
CA THR A 294 -8.28 -21.13 30.00
C THR A 294 -7.67 -21.29 28.57
N PHE A 295 -8.02 -20.43 27.66
CA PHE A 295 -7.60 -20.50 26.27
C PHE A 295 -6.77 -19.27 25.88
N ALA A 296 -5.91 -19.44 24.90
CA ALA A 296 -5.21 -18.30 24.31
C ALA A 296 -6.18 -17.44 23.48
N SER A 297 -6.09 -16.12 23.62
CA SER A 297 -6.78 -15.20 22.72
C SER A 297 -6.27 -15.31 21.30
N GLY A 298 -7.05 -14.88 20.34
CA GLY A 298 -6.63 -14.83 18.94
C GLY A 298 -5.42 -13.93 18.75
N THR A 299 -4.48 -14.38 17.93
CA THR A 299 -3.33 -13.54 17.50
C THR A 299 -3.80 -12.45 16.57
N GLY A 300 -3.12 -11.31 16.55
CA GLY A 300 -3.26 -10.33 15.46
C GLY A 300 -2.65 -10.84 14.16
N GLY A 301 -3.18 -10.38 13.02
CA GLY A 301 -2.61 -10.60 11.70
C GLY A 301 -1.41 -9.68 11.44
N THR A 302 -0.52 -10.06 10.54
CA THR A 302 0.60 -9.22 10.08
C THR A 302 0.10 -8.12 9.13
N GLY A 303 0.75 -6.97 9.11
CA GLY A 303 0.57 -5.96 8.06
C GLY A 303 1.23 -6.38 6.75
N GLY A 304 0.81 -5.80 5.63
CA GLY A 304 1.46 -5.99 4.33
C GLY A 304 2.73 -5.14 4.20
N ASP A 305 3.74 -5.67 3.50
CA ASP A 305 4.96 -4.92 3.22
C ASP A 305 4.69 -3.69 2.34
N GLY A 306 5.59 -2.72 2.38
CA GLY A 306 5.56 -1.53 1.55
C GLY A 306 5.95 -1.78 0.09
N LEU A 307 5.98 -0.71 -0.68
CA LEU A 307 6.36 -0.71 -2.10
C LEU A 307 7.06 0.58 -2.45
N ALA A 308 8.10 0.52 -3.28
CA ALA A 308 8.65 1.68 -3.96
C ALA A 308 8.64 1.45 -5.48
N VAL A 309 8.14 2.42 -6.24
CA VAL A 309 8.21 2.43 -7.71
C VAL A 309 8.92 3.69 -8.16
N VAL A 310 9.99 3.52 -8.94
CA VAL A 310 10.79 4.60 -9.49
C VAL A 310 10.59 4.65 -10.99
N ILE A 311 10.12 5.78 -11.50
CA ILE A 311 9.86 6.04 -12.92
C ILE A 311 10.84 7.10 -13.38
N THR A 312 11.76 6.72 -14.25
CA THR A 312 12.80 7.62 -14.79
C THR A 312 12.41 8.09 -16.18
N TYR A 313 12.43 9.40 -16.40
CA TYR A 313 12.17 10.05 -17.67
C TYR A 313 13.48 10.55 -18.28
N PHE A 314 13.59 10.44 -19.59
CA PHE A 314 14.77 10.79 -20.39
C PHE A 314 14.43 11.88 -21.42
N ILE A 315 15.47 12.53 -21.95
CA ILE A 315 15.39 13.36 -23.18
C ILE A 315 15.78 12.48 -24.36
#